data_f674a669a6fd0609ddc12066bf0bb3a1
#
_entry.id   f674a669a6fd0609ddc12066bf0bb3a1
#
_cell.length_a   1.000
_cell.length_b   1.000
_cell.length_c   1.000
_cell.angle_alpha   90.00
_cell.angle_beta   90.00
_cell.angle_gamma   90.00
#
_symmetry.space_group_name_H-M   'P 1'
#
loop_
_entity.id
_entity.type
_entity.pdbx_description
1 polymer ?
#
loop_
_entity_poly.entity_id
_entity_poly.type
_entity_poly.pdbx_seq_one_letter_code
_entity_poly.pdbx_strand_id
1 'polypeptide(L)'
;MRFALIACRATPTNEALAGAAAGGLPWELMTPHEALVQLRPGDVALGRLDVRPTLDGMDDGLWALGALAARGVVVMNDPAALLAAHDKLLTARLLRRNEIPHPSTWHVRDGRAEPRSYRSVVLKPRFGSWGREVYRCEDADALRAALDLVREERWYLRHGALVQELVPPQGYDLRILIAAERVVGAVYRIAAPGEWRTNVALGGVRRTVPEPPREACIVALAAARAIGSPLVGVDLLPDGRGGWVVVELNGAVEFTHEYAPWHDVFAETASALAREGLDRRDRRETLAPLYAA
;
A
#
# COMPACT_ATOMS: atom_id res chain seq x y z
N MET A 1 -15.52 19.41 -14.25
CA MET A 1 -14.75 18.20 -13.85
C MET A 1 -13.79 18.61 -12.75
N ARG A 2 -13.74 17.85 -11.67
CA ARG A 2 -12.90 18.07 -10.48
C ARG A 2 -11.97 16.87 -10.27
N PHE A 3 -10.83 17.10 -9.62
CA PHE A 3 -9.95 16.06 -9.11
C PHE A 3 -9.98 16.08 -7.59
N ALA A 4 -10.23 14.94 -6.95
CA ALA A 4 -10.35 14.84 -5.50
C ALA A 4 -9.46 13.75 -4.91
N LEU A 5 -8.78 14.07 -3.80
CA LEU A 5 -8.12 13.11 -2.91
C LEU A 5 -9.08 12.80 -1.77
N ILE A 6 -9.49 11.55 -1.63
CA ILE A 6 -10.44 11.13 -0.59
C ILE A 6 -9.68 10.45 0.53
N ALA A 7 -9.57 11.12 1.68
CA ALA A 7 -8.84 10.65 2.85
C ALA A 7 -9.57 11.03 4.15
N CYS A 8 -9.33 10.27 5.22
CA CYS A 8 -9.87 10.58 6.55
C CYS A 8 -9.00 11.59 7.31
N ARG A 9 -7.77 11.84 6.85
CA ARG A 9 -6.79 12.68 7.54
C ARG A 9 -6.02 13.57 6.55
N ALA A 10 -5.79 14.80 6.95
CA ALA A 10 -4.89 15.72 6.26
C ALA A 10 -3.44 15.41 6.69
N THR A 11 -2.80 14.45 6.00
CA THR A 11 -1.38 14.18 6.21
C THR A 11 -0.52 15.12 5.35
N PRO A 12 0.76 15.33 5.68
CA PRO A 12 1.66 16.13 4.84
C PRO A 12 1.69 15.70 3.37
N THR A 13 1.64 14.38 3.12
CA THR A 13 1.56 13.84 1.75
C THR A 13 0.24 14.19 1.06
N ASN A 14 -0.90 14.09 1.77
CA ASN A 14 -2.21 14.42 1.21
C ASN A 14 -2.31 15.92 0.88
N GLU A 15 -1.80 16.78 1.76
CA GLU A 15 -1.77 18.22 1.55
C GLU A 15 -0.86 18.61 0.37
N ALA A 16 0.34 18.02 0.30
CA ALA A 16 1.28 18.26 -0.79
C ALA A 16 0.73 17.79 -2.15
N LEU A 17 0.08 16.64 -2.21
CA LEU A 17 -0.58 16.16 -3.43
C LEU A 17 -1.75 17.05 -3.83
N ALA A 18 -2.55 17.52 -2.87
CA ALA A 18 -3.66 18.43 -3.14
C ALA A 18 -3.17 19.79 -3.67
N GLY A 19 -2.06 20.30 -3.11
CA GLY A 19 -1.42 21.54 -3.57
C GLY A 19 -0.68 21.40 -4.90
N ALA A 20 -0.40 20.20 -5.37
CA ALA A 20 0.33 19.95 -6.60
C ALA A 20 -0.59 20.21 -7.82
N ALA A 21 -0.25 21.21 -8.63
CA ALA A 21 -1.01 21.54 -9.83
C ALA A 21 -0.74 20.53 -10.95
N ALA A 22 -1.72 19.68 -11.24
CA ALA A 22 -1.69 18.80 -12.41
C ALA A 22 -2.31 19.50 -13.62
N GLY A 23 -1.48 20.05 -14.50
CA GLY A 23 -1.97 20.71 -15.73
C GLY A 23 -2.90 21.90 -15.48
N GLY A 24 -2.74 22.60 -14.35
CA GLY A 24 -3.57 23.74 -13.95
C GLY A 24 -4.85 23.40 -13.17
N LEU A 25 -5.10 22.11 -12.93
CA LEU A 25 -6.25 21.65 -12.13
C LEU A 25 -5.75 21.11 -10.77
N PRO A 26 -6.04 21.79 -9.65
CA PRO A 26 -5.64 21.31 -8.34
C PRO A 26 -6.48 20.08 -7.93
N TRP A 27 -5.84 19.18 -7.18
CA TRP A 27 -6.56 18.15 -6.46
C TRP A 27 -7.15 18.73 -5.18
N GLU A 28 -8.40 18.42 -4.91
CA GLU A 28 -9.09 18.88 -3.71
C GLU A 28 -9.09 17.75 -2.66
N LEU A 29 -8.56 18.05 -1.47
CA LEU A 29 -8.62 17.09 -0.35
C LEU A 29 -10.02 17.08 0.25
N MET A 30 -10.65 15.92 0.31
CA MET A 30 -12.01 15.72 0.82
C MET A 30 -12.08 14.51 1.74
N THR A 31 -12.93 14.60 2.74
CA THR A 31 -13.37 13.42 3.49
C THR A 31 -14.31 12.55 2.63
N PRO A 32 -14.48 11.26 2.93
CA PRO A 32 -15.44 10.40 2.22
C PRO A 32 -16.87 10.97 2.17
N HIS A 33 -17.30 11.64 3.24
CA HIS A 33 -18.62 12.24 3.32
C HIS A 33 -18.75 13.48 2.40
N GLU A 34 -17.77 14.39 2.45
CA GLU A 34 -17.76 15.58 1.58
C GLU A 34 -17.74 15.17 0.10
N ALA A 35 -16.95 14.16 -0.25
CA ALA A 35 -16.88 13.65 -1.61
C ALA A 35 -18.25 13.14 -2.11
N LEU A 36 -19.01 12.41 -1.29
CA LEU A 36 -20.37 11.97 -1.63
C LEU A 36 -21.34 13.11 -1.89
N VAL A 37 -21.20 14.22 -1.19
CA VAL A 37 -22.05 15.39 -1.35
C VAL A 37 -21.65 16.21 -2.58
N GLN A 38 -20.34 16.35 -2.82
CA GLN A 38 -19.82 17.33 -3.76
C GLN A 38 -19.51 16.78 -5.15
N LEU A 39 -19.02 15.54 -5.26
CA LEU A 39 -18.58 14.98 -6.54
C LEU A 39 -19.78 14.55 -7.41
N ARG A 40 -19.60 14.69 -8.72
CA ARG A 40 -20.61 14.43 -9.77
C ARG A 40 -20.07 13.40 -10.77
N PRO A 41 -20.94 12.75 -11.56
CA PRO A 41 -20.52 11.90 -12.66
C PRO A 41 -19.48 12.60 -13.55
N GLY A 42 -18.42 11.89 -13.93
CA GLY A 42 -17.30 12.44 -14.73
C GLY A 42 -16.20 13.14 -13.92
N ASP A 43 -16.39 13.39 -12.61
CA ASP A 43 -15.28 13.80 -11.75
C ASP A 43 -14.32 12.63 -11.50
N VAL A 44 -13.07 12.94 -11.12
CA VAL A 44 -12.00 11.97 -10.86
C VAL A 44 -11.65 11.99 -9.38
N ALA A 45 -11.59 10.85 -8.75
CA ALA A 45 -11.25 10.69 -7.34
C ALA A 45 -10.14 9.66 -7.14
N LEU A 46 -9.23 9.92 -6.20
CA LEU A 46 -8.22 8.99 -5.72
C LEU A 46 -8.51 8.63 -4.25
N GLY A 47 -8.76 7.35 -3.97
CA GLY A 47 -8.89 6.85 -2.60
C GLY A 47 -7.53 6.78 -1.91
N ARG A 48 -7.44 7.37 -0.71
CA ARG A 48 -6.27 7.34 0.18
C ARG A 48 -6.69 7.02 1.62
N LEU A 49 -7.47 5.96 1.75
CA LEU A 49 -7.87 5.41 3.05
C LEU A 49 -6.80 4.43 3.54
N ASP A 50 -6.39 4.59 4.78
CA ASP A 50 -5.28 3.84 5.39
C ASP A 50 -5.78 2.80 6.41
N VAL A 51 -4.87 2.07 7.00
CA VAL A 51 -5.11 1.18 8.14
C VAL A 51 -5.40 2.03 9.39
N ARG A 52 -6.38 1.61 10.18
CA ARG A 52 -6.68 2.25 11.46
C ARG A 52 -5.51 2.12 12.44
N PRO A 53 -5.28 3.12 13.30
CA PRO A 53 -4.26 3.04 14.36
C PRO A 53 -4.43 1.84 15.29
N THR A 54 -5.64 1.29 15.41
CA THR A 54 -5.98 0.09 16.19
C THR A 54 -5.64 -1.23 15.50
N LEU A 55 -5.11 -1.19 14.27
CA LEU A 55 -4.71 -2.34 13.44
C LEU A 55 -5.86 -3.35 13.16
N ASP A 56 -7.10 -2.95 13.42
CA ASP A 56 -8.29 -3.81 13.31
C ASP A 56 -9.12 -3.56 12.03
N GLY A 57 -8.47 -3.09 10.99
CA GLY A 57 -9.07 -2.83 9.68
C GLY A 57 -8.63 -1.51 9.08
N MET A 58 -9.36 -1.05 8.08
CA MET A 58 -9.10 0.19 7.36
C MET A 58 -9.91 1.36 7.92
N ASP A 59 -9.50 2.58 7.59
CA ASP A 59 -10.27 3.81 7.80
C ASP A 59 -11.70 3.65 7.27
N ASP A 60 -12.63 4.35 7.87
CA ASP A 60 -14.02 4.37 7.41
C ASP A 60 -14.12 5.08 6.05
N GLY A 61 -15.05 4.64 5.21
CA GLY A 61 -15.29 5.32 3.93
C GLY A 61 -15.05 4.48 2.67
N LEU A 62 -14.60 3.23 2.76
CA LEU A 62 -14.51 2.35 1.59
C LEU A 62 -15.85 2.26 0.84
N TRP A 63 -16.96 2.22 1.57
CA TRP A 63 -18.31 2.23 1.01
C TRP A 63 -18.62 3.50 0.21
N ALA A 64 -18.06 4.66 0.64
CA ALA A 64 -18.26 5.92 -0.05
C ALA A 64 -17.57 5.92 -1.42
N LEU A 65 -16.34 5.36 -1.50
CA LEU A 65 -15.65 5.18 -2.79
C LEU A 65 -16.46 4.29 -3.73
N GLY A 66 -17.04 3.19 -3.22
CA GLY A 66 -17.92 2.33 -4.01
C GLY A 66 -19.18 3.05 -4.49
N ALA A 67 -19.83 3.84 -3.64
CA ALA A 67 -21.00 4.64 -3.98
C ALA A 67 -20.69 5.72 -5.03
N LEU A 68 -19.54 6.38 -4.93
CA LEU A 68 -19.06 7.35 -5.93
C LEU A 68 -18.83 6.68 -7.29
N ALA A 69 -18.19 5.52 -7.31
CA ALA A 69 -17.97 4.76 -8.55
C ALA A 69 -19.30 4.36 -9.20
N ALA A 70 -20.29 3.91 -8.41
CA ALA A 70 -21.64 3.57 -8.89
C ALA A 70 -22.41 4.79 -9.44
N ARG A 71 -22.08 6.00 -8.98
CA ARG A 71 -22.66 7.27 -9.45
C ARG A 71 -21.95 7.85 -10.67
N GLY A 72 -20.96 7.14 -11.23
CA GLY A 72 -20.23 7.59 -12.43
C GLY A 72 -19.00 8.46 -12.16
N VAL A 73 -18.56 8.61 -10.90
CA VAL A 73 -17.23 9.18 -10.59
C VAL A 73 -16.16 8.18 -10.99
N VAL A 74 -15.06 8.65 -11.58
CA VAL A 74 -13.89 7.82 -11.88
C VAL A 74 -13.07 7.65 -10.62
N VAL A 75 -13.19 6.51 -9.94
CA VAL A 75 -12.47 6.24 -8.69
C VAL A 75 -11.22 5.44 -8.98
N MET A 76 -10.07 6.00 -8.62
CA MET A 76 -8.75 5.34 -8.58
C MET A 76 -8.42 4.94 -7.14
N ASN A 77 -7.58 3.91 -6.95
CA ASN A 77 -7.44 3.24 -5.65
C ASN A 77 -8.85 2.98 -5.07
N ASP A 78 -9.64 2.29 -5.84
CA ASP A 78 -11.00 1.90 -5.48
C ASP A 78 -11.01 0.98 -4.23
N PRO A 79 -12.17 0.62 -3.66
CA PRO A 79 -12.23 -0.24 -2.48
C PRO A 79 -11.49 -1.57 -2.64
N ALA A 80 -11.50 -2.18 -3.83
CA ALA A 80 -10.82 -3.45 -4.07
C ALA A 80 -9.29 -3.29 -4.08
N ALA A 81 -8.79 -2.26 -4.74
CA ALA A 81 -7.36 -1.93 -4.78
C ALA A 81 -6.82 -1.56 -3.39
N LEU A 82 -7.57 -0.73 -2.62
CA LEU A 82 -7.17 -0.38 -1.25
C LEU A 82 -7.16 -1.59 -0.32
N LEU A 83 -8.18 -2.45 -0.37
CA LEU A 83 -8.17 -3.69 0.40
C LEU A 83 -7.02 -4.60 -0.03
N ALA A 84 -6.75 -4.72 -1.33
CA ALA A 84 -5.63 -5.52 -1.83
C ALA A 84 -4.27 -4.97 -1.38
N ALA A 85 -4.13 -3.67 -1.20
CA ALA A 85 -2.91 -3.04 -0.72
C ALA A 85 -2.70 -3.19 0.80
N HIS A 86 -3.77 -3.08 1.60
CA HIS A 86 -3.65 -3.00 3.06
C HIS A 86 -3.93 -4.31 3.79
N ASP A 87 -4.73 -5.22 3.21
CA ASP A 87 -4.94 -6.57 3.74
C ASP A 87 -3.79 -7.49 3.30
N LYS A 88 -2.77 -7.64 4.14
CA LYS A 88 -1.55 -8.42 3.85
C LYS A 88 -1.82 -9.87 3.46
N LEU A 89 -2.95 -10.46 3.90
CA LEU A 89 -3.35 -11.79 3.45
C LEU A 89 -3.84 -11.78 2.00
N LEU A 90 -4.67 -10.79 1.66
CA LEU A 90 -5.14 -10.61 0.28
C LEU A 90 -3.98 -10.27 -0.65
N THR A 91 -3.11 -9.35 -0.23
CA THR A 91 -1.85 -9.03 -0.93
C THR A 91 -1.07 -10.32 -1.24
N ALA A 92 -0.75 -11.14 -0.24
CA ALA A 92 0.03 -12.37 -0.43
C ALA A 92 -0.65 -13.36 -1.39
N ARG A 93 -1.99 -13.46 -1.36
CA ARG A 93 -2.75 -14.31 -2.28
C ARG A 93 -2.68 -13.80 -3.73
N LEU A 94 -2.79 -12.48 -3.92
CA LEU A 94 -2.71 -11.86 -5.25
C LEU A 94 -1.29 -11.96 -5.82
N LEU A 95 -0.26 -11.70 -5.01
CA LEU A 95 1.14 -11.86 -5.43
C LEU A 95 1.41 -13.33 -5.85
N ARG A 96 0.96 -14.31 -5.06
CA ARG A 96 1.10 -15.73 -5.40
C ARG A 96 0.37 -16.09 -6.69
N ARG A 97 -0.86 -15.61 -6.87
CA ARG A 97 -1.65 -15.89 -8.09
C ARG A 97 -0.99 -15.35 -9.36
N ASN A 98 -0.26 -14.23 -9.23
CA ASN A 98 0.44 -13.58 -10.33
C ASN A 98 1.93 -13.94 -10.40
N GLU A 99 2.36 -14.97 -9.65
CA GLU A 99 3.74 -15.48 -9.63
C GLU A 99 4.79 -14.41 -9.27
N ILE A 100 4.39 -13.39 -8.49
CA ILE A 100 5.27 -12.31 -8.05
C ILE A 100 6.05 -12.77 -6.82
N PRO A 101 7.39 -12.59 -6.77
CA PRO A 101 8.21 -13.00 -5.64
C PRO A 101 7.76 -12.35 -4.33
N HIS A 102 7.43 -13.17 -3.34
CA HIS A 102 7.00 -12.76 -2.00
C HIS A 102 7.28 -13.88 -0.99
N PRO A 103 7.48 -13.58 0.30
CA PRO A 103 7.66 -14.62 1.31
C PRO A 103 6.36 -15.39 1.55
N SER A 104 6.47 -16.71 1.77
CA SER A 104 5.32 -17.55 2.11
C SER A 104 4.59 -17.00 3.31
N THR A 105 3.26 -16.92 3.22
CA THR A 105 2.41 -16.28 4.23
C THR A 105 1.22 -17.17 4.56
N TRP A 106 0.98 -17.38 5.85
CA TRP A 106 -0.12 -18.17 6.40
C TRP A 106 -0.98 -17.32 7.32
N HIS A 107 -2.26 -17.63 7.37
CA HIS A 107 -3.20 -16.99 8.28
C HIS A 107 -3.46 -17.88 9.50
N VAL A 108 -3.35 -17.31 10.70
CA VAL A 108 -3.58 -17.98 11.98
C VAL A 108 -4.68 -17.24 12.74
N ARG A 109 -5.73 -17.96 13.13
CA ARG A 109 -6.86 -17.39 13.87
C ARG A 109 -7.10 -18.06 15.24
N ASP A 110 -6.88 -19.35 15.35
CA ASP A 110 -7.28 -20.14 16.52
C ASP A 110 -6.10 -20.53 17.42
N GLY A 111 -5.03 -19.75 17.41
CA GLY A 111 -3.83 -19.98 18.24
C GLY A 111 -3.01 -21.21 17.81
N ARG A 112 -3.46 -21.93 16.79
CA ARG A 112 -2.77 -23.12 16.28
C ARG A 112 -2.02 -22.75 14.99
N ALA A 113 -0.80 -22.26 15.14
CA ALA A 113 0.14 -22.23 14.03
C ALA A 113 0.93 -23.54 14.07
N GLU A 114 0.71 -24.41 13.09
CA GLU A 114 1.69 -25.43 12.77
C GLU A 114 2.66 -24.80 11.75
N PRO A 115 3.85 -24.35 12.18
CA PRO A 115 4.85 -23.94 11.23
C PRO A 115 5.25 -25.18 10.42
N ARG A 116 4.92 -25.16 9.14
CA ARG A 116 5.26 -26.28 8.23
C ARG A 116 6.77 -26.40 7.95
N SER A 117 7.58 -25.55 8.60
CA SER A 117 9.05 -25.63 8.55
C SER A 117 9.64 -25.04 9.83
N TYR A 118 10.77 -25.60 10.29
CA TYR A 118 11.60 -25.13 11.40
C TYR A 118 12.37 -23.84 11.08
N ARG A 119 11.86 -23.01 10.15
CA ARG A 119 12.50 -21.75 9.76
C ARG A 119 11.95 -20.60 10.57
N SER A 120 12.81 -19.60 10.78
CA SER A 120 12.39 -18.35 11.42
C SER A 120 11.25 -17.70 10.64
N VAL A 121 10.28 -17.15 11.37
CA VAL A 121 9.08 -16.52 10.80
C VAL A 121 8.84 -15.16 11.45
N VAL A 122 7.96 -14.38 10.82
CA VAL A 122 7.44 -13.12 11.35
C VAL A 122 5.97 -13.28 11.65
N LEU A 123 5.55 -13.02 12.90
CA LEU A 123 4.15 -12.85 13.28
C LEU A 123 3.79 -11.38 13.15
N LYS A 124 2.68 -11.06 12.51
CA LYS A 124 2.22 -9.68 12.30
C LYS A 124 0.71 -9.56 12.13
N PRO A 125 0.11 -8.37 12.38
CA PRO A 125 -1.29 -8.12 12.09
C PRO A 125 -1.60 -8.26 10.59
N ARG A 126 -2.80 -8.71 10.27
CA ARG A 126 -3.32 -8.74 8.91
C ARG A 126 -3.46 -7.32 8.33
N PHE A 127 -4.00 -6.39 9.12
CA PHE A 127 -3.99 -4.95 8.85
C PHE A 127 -2.98 -4.31 9.79
N GLY A 128 -1.87 -3.82 9.28
CA GLY A 128 -0.80 -3.26 10.12
C GLY A 128 0.02 -2.24 9.35
N SER A 129 0.58 -1.29 10.07
CA SER A 129 1.46 -0.25 9.55
C SER A 129 2.56 0.10 10.54
N TRP A 130 3.62 0.76 10.05
CA TRP A 130 4.72 1.34 10.82
C TRP A 130 5.53 0.34 11.67
N GLY A 131 5.50 -0.96 11.34
CA GLY A 131 6.22 -2.00 12.07
C GLY A 131 5.65 -2.31 13.46
N ARG A 132 4.43 -1.86 13.76
CA ARG A 132 3.75 -2.14 15.03
C ARG A 132 3.27 -3.59 15.08
N GLU A 133 3.37 -4.22 16.27
CA GLU A 133 2.92 -5.59 16.51
C GLU A 133 3.55 -6.61 15.52
N VAL A 134 4.84 -6.42 15.19
CA VAL A 134 5.61 -7.30 14.31
C VAL A 134 6.68 -8.00 15.12
N TYR A 135 6.57 -9.32 15.23
CA TYR A 135 7.41 -10.16 16.07
C TYR A 135 8.24 -11.12 15.23
N ARG A 136 9.54 -11.15 15.44
CA ARG A 136 10.45 -12.13 14.84
C ARG A 136 10.48 -13.35 15.75
N CYS A 137 10.20 -14.53 15.18
CA CYS A 137 10.14 -15.79 15.87
C CYS A 137 11.18 -16.73 15.25
N GLU A 138 12.20 -17.07 16.00
CA GLU A 138 13.32 -17.90 15.49
C GLU A 138 12.94 -19.39 15.40
N ASP A 139 11.97 -19.81 16.19
CA ASP A 139 11.51 -21.19 16.31
C ASP A 139 10.02 -21.27 16.67
N ALA A 140 9.53 -22.50 16.84
CA ALA A 140 8.13 -22.77 17.17
C ALA A 140 7.74 -22.30 18.58
N ASP A 141 8.67 -22.27 19.54
CA ASP A 141 8.41 -21.83 20.92
C ASP A 141 8.27 -20.31 20.97
N ALA A 142 9.15 -19.58 20.26
CA ALA A 142 9.06 -18.13 20.11
C ALA A 142 7.74 -17.74 19.38
N LEU A 143 7.31 -18.52 18.38
CA LEU A 143 6.04 -18.28 17.71
C LEU A 143 4.84 -18.50 18.63
N ARG A 144 4.85 -19.57 19.45
CA ARG A 144 3.79 -19.82 20.45
C ARG A 144 3.71 -18.68 21.46
N ALA A 145 4.86 -18.27 22.01
CA ALA A 145 4.93 -17.17 22.96
C ALA A 145 4.39 -15.84 22.34
N ALA A 146 4.74 -15.55 21.10
CA ALA A 146 4.23 -14.36 20.38
C ALA A 146 2.71 -14.45 20.15
N LEU A 147 2.16 -15.63 19.83
CA LEU A 147 0.72 -15.84 19.68
C LEU A 147 -0.01 -15.68 21.02
N ASP A 148 0.55 -16.18 22.12
CA ASP A 148 -0.01 -16.01 23.48
C ASP A 148 -0.03 -14.53 23.88
N LEU A 149 0.99 -13.76 23.50
CA LEU A 149 1.07 -12.32 23.77
C LEU A 149 -0.06 -11.54 23.10
N VAL A 150 -0.42 -11.91 21.86
CA VAL A 150 -1.37 -11.14 21.04
C VAL A 150 -2.80 -11.69 21.06
N ARG A 151 -3.03 -12.83 21.68
CA ARG A 151 -4.34 -13.53 21.60
C ARG A 151 -5.53 -12.70 22.08
N GLU A 152 -5.33 -11.74 22.99
CA GLU A 152 -6.37 -10.85 23.55
C GLU A 152 -6.42 -9.50 22.82
N GLU A 153 -5.47 -9.26 21.91
CA GLU A 153 -5.45 -8.02 21.14
C GLU A 153 -6.65 -7.92 20.21
N ARG A 154 -7.27 -6.74 20.16
CA ARG A 154 -8.48 -6.49 19.36
C ARG A 154 -8.31 -6.84 17.88
N TRP A 155 -7.16 -6.51 17.31
CA TRP A 155 -6.85 -6.82 15.93
C TRP A 155 -6.76 -8.32 15.67
N TYR A 156 -6.19 -9.08 16.63
CA TYR A 156 -6.08 -10.53 16.56
C TYR A 156 -7.45 -11.20 16.65
N LEU A 157 -8.25 -10.82 17.66
CA LEU A 157 -9.60 -11.34 17.86
C LEU A 157 -10.48 -11.11 16.63
N ARG A 158 -10.32 -9.96 15.96
CA ARG A 158 -11.11 -9.60 14.78
C ARG A 158 -10.65 -10.28 13.50
N HIS A 159 -9.35 -10.33 13.25
CA HIS A 159 -8.79 -10.70 11.96
C HIS A 159 -7.78 -11.85 12.00
N GLY A 160 -7.38 -12.33 13.17
CA GLY A 160 -6.25 -13.24 13.33
C GLY A 160 -4.92 -12.57 13.00
N ALA A 161 -3.87 -13.36 12.99
CA ALA A 161 -2.52 -12.93 12.65
C ALA A 161 -2.03 -13.56 11.34
N LEU A 162 -0.98 -12.99 10.77
CA LEU A 162 -0.20 -13.60 9.70
C LEU A 162 1.10 -14.13 10.26
N VAL A 163 1.44 -15.34 9.88
CA VAL A 163 2.76 -15.93 10.01
C VAL A 163 3.40 -15.91 8.63
N GLN A 164 4.53 -15.25 8.50
CA GLN A 164 5.23 -15.08 7.23
C GLN A 164 6.67 -15.57 7.36
N GLU A 165 7.17 -16.24 6.32
CA GLU A 165 8.58 -16.65 6.26
C GLU A 165 9.49 -15.42 6.44
N LEU A 166 10.48 -15.53 7.33
CA LEU A 166 11.43 -14.44 7.54
C LEU A 166 12.37 -14.36 6.33
N VAL A 167 12.33 -13.24 5.65
CA VAL A 167 13.40 -12.87 4.71
C VAL A 167 14.58 -12.39 5.54
N PRO A 168 15.78 -13.00 5.39
CA PRO A 168 16.92 -12.63 6.22
C PRO A 168 17.23 -11.13 6.15
N PRO A 169 17.19 -10.40 7.30
CA PRO A 169 17.39 -8.95 7.29
C PRO A 169 18.76 -8.56 6.72
N GLN A 170 18.78 -7.63 5.79
CA GLN A 170 20.02 -7.06 5.20
C GLN A 170 20.32 -5.66 5.75
N GLY A 171 19.57 -5.21 6.78
CA GLY A 171 19.70 -3.88 7.37
C GLY A 171 19.01 -2.77 6.57
N TYR A 172 18.41 -3.09 5.44
CA TYR A 172 17.66 -2.13 4.63
C TYR A 172 16.52 -2.81 3.84
N ASP A 173 15.57 -2.00 3.41
CA ASP A 173 14.61 -2.32 2.36
C ASP A 173 14.56 -1.21 1.32
N LEU A 174 13.88 -1.48 0.22
CA LEU A 174 13.64 -0.53 -0.86
C LEU A 174 12.15 -0.25 -0.96
N ARG A 175 11.75 1.01 -0.77
CA ARG A 175 10.39 1.45 -1.08
C ARG A 175 10.36 2.16 -2.42
N ILE A 176 9.58 1.62 -3.36
CA ILE A 176 9.35 2.20 -4.68
C ILE A 176 7.95 2.84 -4.70
N LEU A 177 7.88 4.10 -5.12
CA LEU A 177 6.62 4.81 -5.35
C LEU A 177 6.19 4.65 -6.80
N ILE A 178 4.98 4.13 -6.99
CA ILE A 178 4.39 3.94 -8.31
C ILE A 178 3.15 4.82 -8.45
N ALA A 179 3.09 5.58 -9.55
CA ALA A 179 1.93 6.34 -9.96
C ALA A 179 1.62 6.08 -11.44
N ALA A 180 0.38 5.69 -11.76
CA ALA A 180 -0.09 5.41 -13.11
C ALA A 180 0.88 4.52 -13.91
N GLU A 181 1.21 3.36 -13.35
CA GLU A 181 2.14 2.36 -13.92
C GLU A 181 3.58 2.84 -14.17
N ARG A 182 4.00 3.91 -13.50
CA ARG A 182 5.36 4.47 -13.60
C ARG A 182 6.02 4.52 -12.22
N VAL A 183 7.32 4.23 -12.17
CA VAL A 183 8.14 4.51 -10.99
C VAL A 183 8.41 6.01 -10.97
N VAL A 184 7.89 6.70 -9.95
CA VAL A 184 8.05 8.16 -9.78
C VAL A 184 9.07 8.52 -8.70
N GLY A 185 9.53 7.56 -7.93
CA GLY A 185 10.58 7.76 -6.94
C GLY A 185 10.88 6.51 -6.14
N ALA A 186 12.02 6.51 -5.43
CA ALA A 186 12.41 5.41 -4.57
C ALA A 186 13.33 5.86 -3.44
N VAL A 187 13.24 5.16 -2.31
CA VAL A 187 14.16 5.34 -1.17
C VAL A 187 14.56 3.99 -0.60
N TYR A 188 15.81 3.87 -0.19
CA TYR A 188 16.17 2.86 0.80
C TYR A 188 15.71 3.33 2.17
N ARG A 189 15.15 2.41 2.97
CA ARG A 189 14.94 2.61 4.40
C ARG A 189 15.98 1.75 5.12
N ILE A 190 16.86 2.39 5.87
CA ILE A 190 17.96 1.74 6.57
C ILE A 190 17.56 1.59 8.04
N ALA A 191 17.66 0.39 8.57
CA ALA A 191 17.31 0.07 9.96
C ALA A 191 18.15 0.86 10.95
N ALA A 192 17.58 1.23 12.08
CA ALA A 192 18.32 1.80 13.19
C ALA A 192 19.33 0.76 13.79
N PRO A 193 20.41 1.21 14.40
CA PRO A 193 21.35 0.30 15.06
C PRO A 193 20.65 -0.63 16.06
N GLY A 194 20.84 -1.94 15.90
CA GLY A 194 20.21 -2.97 16.75
C GLY A 194 18.75 -3.31 16.41
N GLU A 195 18.11 -2.60 15.49
CA GLU A 195 16.78 -2.91 14.99
C GLU A 195 16.87 -3.70 13.66
N TRP A 196 16.04 -4.71 13.50
CA TRP A 196 15.99 -5.51 12.28
C TRP A 196 14.93 -5.01 11.27
N ARG A 197 13.93 -4.25 11.76
CA ARG A 197 12.90 -3.61 10.94
C ARG A 197 13.41 -2.26 10.40
N THR A 198 13.04 -1.93 9.21
CA THR A 198 13.51 -0.74 8.49
C THR A 198 12.57 0.46 8.60
N ASN A 199 11.50 0.32 9.38
CA ASN A 199 10.46 1.34 9.51
C ASN A 199 11.02 2.65 10.09
N VAL A 200 10.75 3.76 9.42
CA VAL A 200 11.16 5.10 9.89
C VAL A 200 10.59 5.42 11.28
N ALA A 201 9.37 4.97 11.57
CA ALA A 201 8.76 5.12 12.90
C ALA A 201 9.53 4.42 14.04
N LEU A 202 10.45 3.50 13.71
CA LEU A 202 11.31 2.80 14.65
C LEU A 202 12.77 3.33 14.62
N GLY A 203 12.97 4.54 14.10
CA GLY A 203 14.29 5.17 14.02
C GLY A 203 15.07 4.87 12.73
N GLY A 204 14.46 4.17 11.78
CA GLY A 204 15.05 3.97 10.45
C GLY A 204 15.19 5.30 9.69
N VAL A 205 16.19 5.37 8.83
CA VAL A 205 16.45 6.57 8.01
C VAL A 205 16.22 6.29 6.53
N ARG A 206 15.75 7.30 5.79
CA ARG A 206 15.62 7.23 4.34
C ARG A 206 16.92 7.64 3.67
N ARG A 207 17.24 6.99 2.58
CA ARG A 207 18.30 7.38 1.66
C ARG A 207 17.73 7.33 0.24
N THR A 208 17.82 8.44 -0.46
CA THR A 208 17.39 8.56 -1.86
C THR A 208 18.08 7.55 -2.76
N VAL A 209 17.36 7.04 -3.74
CA VAL A 209 17.85 6.12 -4.77
C VAL A 209 17.60 6.74 -6.14
N PRO A 210 18.65 7.37 -6.75
CA PRO A 210 18.49 7.99 -8.07
C PRO A 210 18.08 6.99 -9.16
N GLU A 211 18.68 5.81 -9.14
CA GLU A 211 18.42 4.73 -10.08
C GLU A 211 18.12 3.44 -9.30
N PRO A 212 16.85 3.17 -9.00
CA PRO A 212 16.49 1.93 -8.31
C PRO A 212 16.81 0.71 -9.21
N PRO A 213 17.20 -0.43 -8.61
CA PRO A 213 17.52 -1.64 -9.36
C PRO A 213 16.40 -2.03 -10.31
N ARG A 214 16.75 -2.33 -11.57
CA ARG A 214 15.79 -2.63 -12.63
C ARG A 214 14.86 -3.80 -12.26
N GLU A 215 15.41 -4.85 -11.68
CA GLU A 215 14.66 -6.03 -11.24
C GLU A 215 13.65 -5.65 -10.14
N ALA A 216 14.02 -4.79 -9.19
CA ALA A 216 13.11 -4.28 -8.18
C ALA A 216 11.96 -3.47 -8.79
N CYS A 217 12.25 -2.64 -9.80
CA CYS A 217 11.22 -1.88 -10.51
C CYS A 217 10.25 -2.81 -11.25
N ILE A 218 10.74 -3.86 -11.90
CA ILE A 218 9.89 -4.85 -12.60
C ILE A 218 8.95 -5.55 -11.61
N VAL A 219 9.49 -6.02 -10.48
CA VAL A 219 8.70 -6.69 -9.43
C VAL A 219 7.68 -5.73 -8.83
N ALA A 220 8.06 -4.48 -8.54
CA ALA A 220 7.18 -3.46 -7.98
C ALA A 220 6.02 -3.10 -8.92
N LEU A 221 6.31 -2.89 -10.21
CA LEU A 221 5.28 -2.60 -11.22
C LEU A 221 4.32 -3.78 -11.39
N ALA A 222 4.83 -5.01 -11.40
CA ALA A 222 3.98 -6.21 -11.46
C ALA A 222 3.06 -6.29 -10.22
N ALA A 223 3.58 -5.99 -9.02
CA ALA A 223 2.79 -5.99 -7.79
C ALA A 223 1.70 -4.91 -7.80
N ALA A 224 1.99 -3.69 -8.24
CA ALA A 224 1.03 -2.61 -8.37
C ALA A 224 -0.13 -2.98 -9.33
N ARG A 225 0.20 -3.59 -10.47
CA ARG A 225 -0.79 -4.09 -11.44
C ARG A 225 -1.65 -5.21 -10.86
N ALA A 226 -1.03 -6.17 -10.16
CA ALA A 226 -1.75 -7.30 -9.56
C ALA A 226 -2.83 -6.88 -8.56
N ILE A 227 -2.67 -5.74 -7.89
CA ILE A 227 -3.67 -5.20 -6.98
C ILE A 227 -4.56 -4.12 -7.60
N GLY A 228 -4.28 -3.70 -8.85
CA GLY A 228 -5.05 -2.67 -9.55
C GLY A 228 -4.92 -1.26 -8.97
N SER A 229 -3.81 -0.95 -8.29
CA SER A 229 -3.62 0.34 -7.60
C SER A 229 -2.80 1.32 -8.45
N PRO A 230 -3.41 2.42 -8.96
CA PRO A 230 -2.69 3.47 -9.66
C PRO A 230 -1.68 4.26 -8.82
N LEU A 231 -1.90 4.39 -7.50
CA LEU A 231 -0.92 4.98 -6.58
C LEU A 231 -0.63 4.00 -5.45
N VAL A 232 0.62 3.56 -5.35
CA VAL A 232 1.03 2.62 -4.31
C VAL A 232 2.52 2.74 -3.97
N GLY A 233 2.85 2.59 -2.70
CA GLY A 233 4.20 2.31 -2.24
C GLY A 233 4.42 0.80 -2.15
N VAL A 234 5.46 0.31 -2.80
CA VAL A 234 5.83 -1.12 -2.78
C VAL A 234 7.10 -1.29 -1.95
N ASP A 235 7.02 -2.10 -0.90
CA ASP A 235 8.14 -2.42 -0.02
C ASP A 235 8.77 -3.73 -0.46
N LEU A 236 10.06 -3.68 -0.79
CA LEU A 236 10.83 -4.81 -1.27
C LEU A 236 12.02 -5.08 -0.35
N LEU A 237 12.23 -6.35 -0.04
CA LEU A 237 13.45 -6.82 0.60
C LEU A 237 14.35 -7.53 -0.41
N PRO A 238 15.67 -7.37 -0.33
CA PRO A 238 16.59 -8.23 -1.06
C PRO A 238 16.47 -9.67 -0.52
N ASP A 239 16.43 -10.66 -1.42
CA ASP A 239 16.29 -12.07 -1.05
C ASP A 239 17.61 -12.74 -0.61
N GLY A 240 18.70 -11.98 -0.60
CA GLY A 240 20.05 -12.47 -0.31
C GLY A 240 20.68 -13.30 -1.45
N ARG A 241 20.03 -13.40 -2.61
CA ARG A 241 20.50 -14.14 -3.81
C ARG A 241 20.58 -13.26 -5.05
N GLY A 242 20.46 -11.96 -4.87
CA GLY A 242 20.48 -10.97 -5.94
C GLY A 242 19.10 -10.59 -6.48
N GLY A 243 18.03 -11.19 -5.97
CA GLY A 243 16.64 -10.89 -6.29
C GLY A 243 15.95 -9.99 -5.25
N TRP A 244 14.68 -9.68 -5.53
CA TRP A 244 13.82 -8.86 -4.68
C TRP A 244 12.49 -9.54 -4.42
N VAL A 245 11.98 -9.45 -3.19
CA VAL A 245 10.67 -9.96 -2.79
C VAL A 245 9.78 -8.84 -2.24
N VAL A 246 8.52 -8.84 -2.63
CA VAL A 246 7.52 -7.89 -2.12
C VAL A 246 7.08 -8.33 -0.73
N VAL A 247 7.18 -7.42 0.23
CA VAL A 247 6.77 -7.69 1.63
C VAL A 247 5.45 -7.02 1.98
N GLU A 248 5.22 -5.83 1.39
CA GLU A 248 4.05 -5.00 1.68
C GLU A 248 3.73 -4.07 0.51
N LEU A 249 2.45 -3.72 0.40
CA LEU A 249 1.93 -2.69 -0.49
C LEU A 249 1.16 -1.66 0.36
N ASN A 250 1.27 -0.37 0.02
CA ASN A 250 0.68 0.73 0.76
C ASN A 250 -0.14 1.62 -0.17
N GLY A 251 -1.48 1.49 -0.16
CA GLY A 251 -2.38 2.26 -1.02
C GLY A 251 -2.55 3.73 -0.60
N ALA A 252 -2.28 4.04 0.66
CA ALA A 252 -2.21 5.40 1.20
C ALA A 252 -0.77 5.78 1.58
N VAL A 253 0.17 5.48 0.67
CA VAL A 253 1.61 5.65 0.91
C VAL A 253 1.97 7.09 1.29
N GLU A 254 2.72 7.24 2.38
CA GLU A 254 3.37 8.50 2.76
C GLU A 254 4.74 8.60 2.10
N PHE A 255 4.99 9.72 1.41
CA PHE A 255 6.25 9.99 0.75
C PHE A 255 6.63 11.48 0.83
N THR A 256 7.88 11.80 0.55
CA THR A 256 8.46 13.13 0.66
C THR A 256 9.31 13.43 -0.57
N HIS A 257 9.85 14.63 -0.70
CA HIS A 257 10.81 14.98 -1.75
C HIS A 257 12.07 14.09 -1.78
N GLU A 258 12.37 13.37 -0.70
CA GLU A 258 13.49 12.42 -0.66
C GLU A 258 13.35 11.28 -1.68
N TYR A 259 12.13 10.97 -2.14
CA TYR A 259 11.90 9.92 -3.14
C TYR A 259 12.44 10.30 -4.52
N ALA A 260 12.47 11.60 -4.84
CA ALA A 260 13.02 12.12 -6.08
C ALA A 260 13.44 13.59 -5.92
N PRO A 261 14.59 13.88 -5.29
CA PRO A 261 14.99 15.26 -4.96
C PRO A 261 15.39 16.11 -6.16
N TRP A 262 15.54 15.52 -7.35
CA TRP A 262 15.89 16.20 -8.59
C TRP A 262 14.68 16.76 -9.36
N HIS A 263 13.45 16.46 -8.94
CA HIS A 263 12.21 17.02 -9.50
C HIS A 263 11.10 17.02 -8.44
N ASP A 264 9.98 17.68 -8.74
CA ASP A 264 8.83 17.70 -7.84
C ASP A 264 8.04 16.38 -7.95
N VAL A 265 8.31 15.46 -7.03
CA VAL A 265 7.66 14.14 -6.96
C VAL A 265 6.15 14.23 -6.75
N PHE A 266 5.66 15.28 -6.08
CA PHE A 266 4.22 15.48 -5.88
C PHE A 266 3.54 15.94 -7.17
N ALA A 267 4.13 16.92 -7.86
CA ALA A 267 3.62 17.40 -9.15
C ALA A 267 3.66 16.30 -10.21
N GLU A 268 4.73 15.49 -10.28
CA GLU A 268 4.80 14.36 -11.20
C GLU A 268 3.75 13.31 -10.87
N THR A 269 3.59 12.93 -9.60
CA THR A 269 2.58 11.98 -9.14
C THR A 269 1.18 12.48 -9.47
N ALA A 270 0.84 13.72 -9.10
CA ALA A 270 -0.47 14.32 -9.36
C ALA A 270 -0.79 14.39 -10.86
N SER A 271 0.21 14.75 -11.68
CA SER A 271 0.06 14.82 -13.15
C SER A 271 -0.13 13.45 -13.78
N ALA A 272 0.60 12.43 -13.32
CA ALA A 272 0.46 11.05 -13.80
C ALA A 272 -0.93 10.50 -13.48
N LEU A 273 -1.41 10.72 -12.27
CA LEU A 273 -2.73 10.29 -11.82
C LEU A 273 -3.87 11.05 -12.53
N ALA A 274 -3.69 12.35 -12.79
CA ALA A 274 -4.68 13.11 -13.53
C ALA A 274 -4.86 12.57 -14.96
N ARG A 275 -3.77 12.27 -15.65
CA ARG A 275 -3.82 11.64 -16.99
C ARG A 275 -4.51 10.28 -16.93
N GLU A 276 -4.12 9.41 -16.01
CA GLU A 276 -4.76 8.09 -15.85
C GLU A 276 -6.26 8.21 -15.56
N GLY A 277 -6.66 9.18 -14.73
CA GLY A 277 -8.07 9.43 -14.43
C GLY A 277 -8.86 9.88 -15.67
N LEU A 278 -8.28 10.76 -16.48
CA LEU A 278 -8.87 11.20 -17.74
C LEU A 278 -9.01 10.03 -18.73
N ASP A 279 -7.97 9.23 -18.89
CA ASP A 279 -7.98 8.07 -19.79
C ASP A 279 -9.04 7.04 -19.36
N ARG A 280 -9.23 6.83 -18.04
CA ARG A 280 -10.29 5.94 -17.51
C ARG A 280 -11.68 6.50 -17.79
N ARG A 281 -11.87 7.81 -17.66
CA ARG A 281 -13.14 8.48 -17.97
C ARG A 281 -13.50 8.29 -19.44
N ASP A 282 -12.58 8.63 -20.33
CA ASP A 282 -12.81 8.58 -21.79
C ASP A 282 -13.10 7.15 -22.26
N ARG A 283 -12.41 6.15 -21.68
CA ARG A 283 -12.73 4.73 -21.92
C ARG A 283 -14.15 4.36 -21.46
N ARG A 284 -14.63 4.87 -20.32
CA ARG A 284 -16.01 4.62 -19.85
C ARG A 284 -17.04 5.25 -20.75
N GLU A 285 -16.84 6.50 -21.18
CA GLU A 285 -17.74 7.20 -22.10
C GLU A 285 -17.84 6.48 -23.46
N THR A 286 -16.73 5.95 -23.97
CA THR A 286 -16.69 5.17 -25.21
C THR A 286 -17.43 3.83 -25.09
N LEU A 287 -17.39 3.18 -23.93
CA LEU A 287 -18.02 1.87 -23.72
C LEU A 287 -19.48 1.97 -23.28
N ALA A 288 -19.93 3.09 -22.72
CA ALA A 288 -21.30 3.26 -22.22
C ALA A 288 -22.39 2.95 -23.27
N PRO A 289 -22.28 3.34 -24.55
CA PRO A 289 -23.29 3.02 -25.55
C PRO A 289 -23.41 1.51 -25.85
N LEU A 290 -22.34 0.72 -25.63
CA LEU A 290 -22.32 -0.72 -25.91
C LEU A 290 -23.07 -1.55 -24.87
N TYR A 291 -23.34 -0.99 -23.69
CA TYR A 291 -24.06 -1.66 -22.59
C TYR A 291 -25.47 -1.10 -22.38
N ALA A 292 -25.87 -0.09 -23.17
CA ALA A 292 -27.20 0.53 -23.11
C ALA A 292 -28.19 -0.06 -24.14
N ALA A 293 -27.77 -1.00 -24.95
CA ALA A 293 -28.55 -1.78 -25.91
C ALA A 293 -28.81 -3.19 -25.35
#